data_c55f6eb6456c477aba973a97c1380ecf
#
_entry.id   c55f6eb6456c477aba973a97c1380ecf
#
_cell.length_a   1.000
_cell.length_b   1.000
_cell.length_c   1.000
_cell.angle_alpha   90.00
_cell.angle_beta   90.00
_cell.angle_gamma   90.00
#
_symmetry.space_group_name_H-M   'P 1'
#
loop_
_entity.id
_entity.type
_entity.pdbx_description
1 polymer ?
#
loop_
_entity_poly.entity_id
_entity_poly.type
_entity_poly.pdbx_seq_one_letter_code
_entity_poly.pdbx_strand_id
1 'polypeptide(L)'
;MEVDPTDLPRRLRQEILFARERVYRFGQATPLDQLKLPGPGPEIWVKREDLSAVKSYKWRGACNRMALLTDEEAERGVVTASAGNHAQGVALAARTLGIKARIYMPLPTPKVKQAAVLHHGGEFVEIISSGDSYDEAMQAARQDEKKSGAIYIHAYDDLAVMAGQGTLADEIVLSGHGPFDAAYLQIGGGGLAAGVSTWLKTYWSEIQVVGVEGVGQASMKAAIEAGHEVALDQVDLFCDGTAVRQAGALPFQICKDSLDSIETVTNAEVGQAIRVLWEGLRCISEPSGAMGLAAVLKNREKLIGKRVLIVLCGANIDFLKLGLIAQSLGTTGQSSKTLQVRIPERPGTMLHLLDSCFAGLNIADFQYGKTSQSDAWPIFTLQGDSSDVLDDVLTKLSAHGFEWHDLTGAVDVSFRSIPLRPDLLQHPAFLRLDFYERPGALHDFLARRIQGKASLCYFNYQQSGERIGRALIGLDFPSPKERDSLLKQIPNHGEGYRLCEVLDEATRKRLTGSYDHQ
;
A
#
# COMPACT_ATOMS: atom_id res chain seq x y z
N MET A 1 0.76 -20.93 -30.04
CA MET A 1 1.85 -20.39 -30.87
C MET A 1 2.77 -19.61 -29.94
N GLU A 2 3.98 -20.09 -29.74
CA GLU A 2 5.01 -19.32 -29.03
C GLU A 2 5.23 -18.02 -29.81
N VAL A 3 5.13 -16.91 -29.11
CA VAL A 3 5.32 -15.57 -29.69
C VAL A 3 6.83 -15.36 -29.81
N ASP A 4 7.33 -15.12 -31.02
CA ASP A 4 8.69 -14.67 -31.23
C ASP A 4 8.91 -13.37 -30.41
N PRO A 5 9.83 -13.36 -29.44
CA PRO A 5 10.08 -12.20 -28.59
C PRO A 5 10.41 -10.92 -29.38
N THR A 6 11.02 -11.06 -30.55
CA THR A 6 11.40 -9.92 -31.40
C THR A 6 10.20 -9.25 -32.09
N ASP A 7 9.08 -9.93 -32.25
CA ASP A 7 7.84 -9.41 -32.85
C ASP A 7 6.84 -8.87 -31.81
N LEU A 8 7.07 -9.11 -30.51
CA LEU A 8 6.14 -8.77 -29.44
C LEU A 8 5.80 -7.26 -29.39
N PRO A 9 6.74 -6.31 -29.47
CA PRO A 9 6.42 -4.87 -29.47
C PRO A 9 5.55 -4.46 -30.68
N ARG A 10 5.79 -5.02 -31.86
CA ARG A 10 5.00 -4.77 -33.03
C ARG A 10 3.57 -5.31 -32.89
N ARG A 11 3.41 -6.53 -32.41
CA ARG A 11 2.11 -7.13 -32.14
C ARG A 11 1.32 -6.36 -31.11
N LEU A 12 1.98 -5.91 -30.04
CA LEU A 12 1.33 -5.10 -29.02
C LEU A 12 0.80 -3.78 -29.61
N ARG A 13 1.56 -3.10 -30.46
CA ARG A 13 1.08 -1.90 -31.17
C ARG A 13 -0.16 -2.17 -32.02
N GLN A 14 -0.17 -3.26 -32.78
CA GLN A 14 -1.33 -3.66 -33.58
C GLN A 14 -2.54 -3.95 -32.70
N GLU A 15 -2.36 -4.70 -31.62
CA GLU A 15 -3.45 -5.04 -30.72
C GLU A 15 -4.01 -3.82 -29.96
N ILE A 16 -3.19 -2.80 -29.66
CA ILE A 16 -3.66 -1.53 -29.07
C ILE A 16 -4.62 -0.82 -30.02
N LEU A 17 -4.32 -0.79 -31.33
CA LEU A 17 -5.23 -0.22 -32.33
C LEU A 17 -6.59 -0.92 -32.37
N PHE A 18 -6.59 -2.25 -32.36
CA PHE A 18 -7.83 -3.03 -32.34
C PHE A 18 -8.56 -2.94 -30.98
N ALA A 19 -7.83 -2.78 -29.90
CA ALA A 19 -8.39 -2.66 -28.55
C ALA A 19 -9.30 -1.43 -28.39
N ARG A 20 -9.05 -0.35 -29.13
CA ARG A 20 -9.90 0.87 -29.10
C ARG A 20 -11.37 0.54 -29.31
N GLU A 21 -11.71 -0.17 -30.37
CA GLU A 21 -13.10 -0.49 -30.71
C GLU A 21 -13.74 -1.35 -29.61
N ARG A 22 -12.99 -2.27 -29.03
CA ARG A 22 -13.49 -3.17 -27.99
C ARG A 22 -13.69 -2.46 -26.64
N VAL A 23 -12.66 -1.71 -26.19
CA VAL A 23 -12.66 -1.05 -24.87
C VAL A 23 -13.78 -0.04 -24.72
N TYR A 24 -14.04 0.78 -25.74
CA TYR A 24 -15.07 1.83 -25.65
C TYR A 24 -16.52 1.33 -25.71
N ARG A 25 -16.73 0.02 -25.81
CA ARG A 25 -18.06 -0.60 -25.55
C ARG A 25 -18.38 -0.67 -24.04
N PHE A 26 -17.37 -0.58 -23.17
CA PHE A 26 -17.49 -0.78 -21.73
C PHE A 26 -17.34 0.52 -20.93
N GLY A 27 -16.75 1.53 -21.49
CA GLY A 27 -16.49 2.79 -20.81
C GLY A 27 -16.09 3.89 -21.78
N GLN A 28 -15.77 5.04 -21.22
CA GLN A 28 -15.39 6.23 -22.00
C GLN A 28 -13.93 6.61 -21.73
N ALA A 29 -13.39 7.45 -22.61
CA ALA A 29 -12.10 8.09 -22.40
C ALA A 29 -12.10 8.90 -21.12
N THR A 30 -11.00 8.85 -20.39
CA THR A 30 -10.83 9.60 -19.14
C THR A 30 -10.10 10.92 -19.39
N PRO A 31 -10.30 11.95 -18.56
CA PRO A 31 -9.65 13.24 -18.73
C PRO A 31 -8.12 13.18 -18.59
N LEU A 32 -7.47 14.17 -19.17
CA LEU A 32 -6.07 14.51 -18.94
C LEU A 32 -6.01 15.91 -18.33
N ASP A 33 -5.75 15.98 -17.04
CA ASP A 33 -5.79 17.22 -16.26
C ASP A 33 -4.38 17.75 -15.97
N GLN A 34 -4.24 19.07 -15.87
CA GLN A 34 -2.99 19.69 -15.44
C GLN A 34 -2.96 19.85 -13.92
N LEU A 35 -1.94 19.31 -13.26
CA LEU A 35 -1.67 19.53 -11.84
C LEU A 35 -0.69 20.70 -11.69
N LYS A 36 -1.15 21.80 -11.09
CA LYS A 36 -0.33 22.98 -10.81
C LYS A 36 0.24 22.92 -9.41
N LEU A 37 1.57 22.99 -9.31
CA LEU A 37 2.27 23.06 -8.05
C LEU A 37 2.85 24.47 -7.82
N PRO A 38 2.90 24.97 -6.59
CA PRO A 38 3.52 26.25 -6.27
C PRO A 38 5.04 26.20 -6.48
N GLY A 39 5.64 27.29 -6.93
CA GLY A 39 7.09 27.44 -7.16
C GLY A 39 7.62 26.75 -8.42
N PRO A 40 8.95 26.80 -8.64
CA PRO A 40 9.59 26.19 -9.81
C PRO A 40 9.40 24.67 -9.86
N GLY A 41 9.18 24.13 -11.05
CA GLY A 41 9.01 22.68 -11.25
C GLY A 41 8.57 22.33 -12.67
N PRO A 42 8.26 21.05 -12.91
CA PRO A 42 7.71 20.59 -14.17
C PRO A 42 6.26 21.04 -14.38
N GLU A 43 5.84 21.06 -15.63
CA GLU A 43 4.43 21.07 -16.03
C GLU A 43 3.89 19.64 -15.94
N ILE A 44 3.02 19.34 -14.96
CA ILE A 44 2.56 17.99 -14.67
C ILE A 44 1.17 17.79 -15.27
N TRP A 45 1.04 16.74 -16.09
CA TRP A 45 -0.23 16.27 -16.66
C TRP A 45 -0.60 14.92 -16.08
N VAL A 46 -1.84 14.80 -15.65
CA VAL A 46 -2.37 13.64 -14.93
C VAL A 46 -3.46 12.98 -15.74
N LYS A 47 -3.22 11.75 -16.18
CA LYS A 47 -4.24 10.91 -16.80
C LYS A 47 -5.14 10.32 -15.71
N ARG A 48 -6.43 10.65 -15.73
CA ARG A 48 -7.40 10.48 -14.65
C ARG A 48 -8.16 9.15 -14.73
N GLU A 49 -7.49 8.03 -14.50
CA GLU A 49 -8.15 6.70 -14.50
C GLU A 49 -9.02 6.44 -13.25
N ASP A 50 -8.89 7.25 -12.22
CA ASP A 50 -9.78 7.32 -11.06
C ASP A 50 -11.21 7.72 -11.41
N LEU A 51 -11.43 8.36 -12.55
CA LEU A 51 -12.75 8.76 -13.05
C LEU A 51 -13.45 7.70 -13.91
N SER A 52 -12.80 6.57 -14.17
CA SER A 52 -13.42 5.43 -14.85
C SER A 52 -14.55 4.80 -14.03
N ALA A 53 -15.36 3.96 -14.67
CA ALA A 53 -16.51 3.30 -14.04
C ALA A 53 -16.11 2.47 -12.80
N VAL A 54 -14.96 1.78 -12.83
CA VAL A 54 -14.44 0.97 -11.71
C VAL A 54 -13.38 1.70 -10.89
N LYS A 55 -13.23 3.01 -11.08
CA LYS A 55 -12.26 3.86 -10.38
C LYS A 55 -10.80 3.40 -10.52
N SER A 56 -10.46 2.76 -11.64
CA SER A 56 -9.09 2.35 -11.99
C SER A 56 -8.99 1.98 -13.48
N TYR A 57 -7.77 2.01 -14.04
CA TYR A 57 -7.50 1.65 -15.43
C TYR A 57 -7.72 0.17 -15.78
N LYS A 58 -7.79 -0.72 -14.77
CA LYS A 58 -7.79 -2.18 -14.95
C LYS A 58 -8.96 -2.70 -15.80
N TRP A 59 -10.07 -1.98 -15.86
CA TRP A 59 -11.19 -2.35 -16.72
C TRP A 59 -10.81 -2.46 -18.18
N ARG A 60 -9.91 -1.60 -18.67
CA ARG A 60 -9.50 -1.56 -20.09
C ARG A 60 -8.95 -2.91 -20.55
N GLY A 61 -7.98 -3.44 -19.83
CA GLY A 61 -7.37 -4.74 -20.14
C GLY A 61 -8.32 -5.90 -19.94
N ALA A 62 -9.07 -5.93 -18.83
CA ALA A 62 -10.03 -6.98 -18.55
C ALA A 62 -11.13 -7.04 -19.63
N CYS A 63 -11.73 -5.89 -19.97
CA CYS A 63 -12.77 -5.80 -20.99
C CYS A 63 -12.24 -6.16 -22.38
N ASN A 64 -11.05 -5.66 -22.75
CA ASN A 64 -10.44 -6.01 -24.04
C ASN A 64 -10.20 -7.52 -24.18
N ARG A 65 -9.65 -8.15 -23.13
CA ARG A 65 -9.39 -9.60 -23.16
C ARG A 65 -10.69 -10.42 -23.21
N MET A 66 -11.70 -10.04 -22.44
CA MET A 66 -12.97 -10.76 -22.41
C MET A 66 -13.79 -10.55 -23.69
N ALA A 67 -13.67 -9.40 -24.36
CA ALA A 67 -14.31 -9.16 -25.66
C ALA A 67 -13.72 -9.97 -26.81
N LEU A 68 -12.61 -10.66 -26.61
CA LEU A 68 -11.95 -11.55 -27.58
C LEU A 68 -12.31 -13.04 -27.38
N LEU A 69 -13.11 -13.37 -26.38
CA LEU A 69 -13.54 -14.74 -26.15
C LEU A 69 -14.46 -15.19 -27.30
N THR A 70 -14.28 -16.42 -27.75
CA THR A 70 -15.23 -17.08 -28.63
C THR A 70 -16.52 -17.41 -27.87
N ASP A 71 -17.60 -17.69 -28.58
CA ASP A 71 -18.87 -18.08 -27.95
C ASP A 71 -18.70 -19.30 -27.06
N GLU A 72 -17.93 -20.30 -27.50
CA GLU A 72 -17.62 -21.50 -26.72
C GLU A 72 -16.80 -21.21 -25.45
N GLU A 73 -15.85 -20.27 -25.53
CA GLU A 73 -15.08 -19.82 -24.37
C GLU A 73 -15.97 -19.03 -23.40
N ALA A 74 -16.84 -18.18 -23.91
CA ALA A 74 -17.79 -17.39 -23.13
C ALA A 74 -18.80 -18.29 -22.39
N GLU A 75 -19.29 -19.37 -23.01
CA GLU A 75 -20.17 -20.36 -22.37
C GLU A 75 -19.49 -21.09 -21.19
N ARG A 76 -18.19 -21.39 -21.29
CA ARG A 76 -17.42 -21.97 -20.19
C ARG A 76 -17.20 -20.99 -19.04
N GLY A 77 -17.36 -19.70 -19.31
CA GLY A 77 -17.13 -18.62 -18.37
C GLY A 77 -15.66 -18.30 -18.16
N VAL A 78 -15.40 -17.39 -17.23
CA VAL A 78 -14.04 -16.92 -16.92
C VAL A 78 -13.71 -17.11 -15.45
N VAL A 79 -12.42 -17.17 -15.15
CA VAL A 79 -11.88 -17.25 -13.79
C VAL A 79 -10.72 -16.28 -13.64
N THR A 80 -10.59 -15.68 -12.46
CA THR A 80 -9.44 -14.84 -12.13
C THR A 80 -9.17 -14.86 -10.62
N ALA A 81 -7.96 -14.47 -10.21
CA ALA A 81 -7.62 -14.22 -8.83
C ALA A 81 -7.27 -12.74 -8.65
N SER A 82 -8.08 -12.04 -7.89
CA SER A 82 -7.82 -10.64 -7.52
C SER A 82 -8.81 -10.18 -6.45
N ALA A 83 -8.32 -9.42 -5.47
CA ALA A 83 -9.15 -8.76 -4.45
C ALA A 83 -9.29 -7.24 -4.67
N GLY A 84 -8.90 -6.71 -5.83
CA GLY A 84 -8.82 -5.28 -6.09
C GLY A 84 -9.34 -4.85 -7.47
N ASN A 85 -8.61 -3.92 -8.07
CA ASN A 85 -8.99 -3.25 -9.32
C ASN A 85 -9.25 -4.20 -10.51
N HIS A 86 -8.45 -5.27 -10.63
CA HIS A 86 -8.63 -6.24 -11.71
C HIS A 86 -9.94 -7.02 -11.56
N ALA A 87 -10.27 -7.44 -10.35
CA ALA A 87 -11.55 -8.11 -10.05
C ALA A 87 -12.75 -7.26 -10.46
N GLN A 88 -12.72 -5.96 -10.17
CA GLN A 88 -13.78 -5.03 -10.57
C GLN A 88 -13.86 -4.86 -12.09
N GLY A 89 -12.71 -4.83 -12.77
CA GLY A 89 -12.66 -4.79 -14.24
C GLY A 89 -13.25 -6.04 -14.88
N VAL A 90 -12.91 -7.23 -14.37
CA VAL A 90 -13.49 -8.51 -14.82
C VAL A 90 -14.99 -8.56 -14.53
N ALA A 91 -15.41 -8.09 -13.36
CA ALA A 91 -16.82 -8.03 -12.97
C ALA A 91 -17.65 -7.13 -13.91
N LEU A 92 -17.14 -5.95 -14.25
CA LEU A 92 -17.76 -5.05 -15.21
C LEU A 92 -17.91 -5.72 -16.58
N ALA A 93 -16.83 -6.35 -17.08
CA ALA A 93 -16.83 -7.05 -18.35
C ALA A 93 -17.81 -8.23 -18.34
N ALA A 94 -17.82 -9.03 -17.28
CA ALA A 94 -18.72 -10.18 -17.11
C ALA A 94 -20.18 -9.77 -17.25
N ARG A 95 -20.60 -8.73 -16.50
CA ARG A 95 -21.96 -8.20 -16.57
C ARG A 95 -22.31 -7.66 -17.95
N THR A 96 -21.40 -6.91 -18.56
CA THR A 96 -21.68 -6.25 -19.86
C THR A 96 -21.80 -7.27 -21.00
N LEU A 97 -21.01 -8.36 -20.94
CA LEU A 97 -21.00 -9.41 -21.97
C LEU A 97 -21.96 -10.56 -21.67
N GLY A 98 -22.55 -10.61 -20.46
CA GLY A 98 -23.40 -11.73 -20.03
C GLY A 98 -22.62 -13.01 -19.72
N ILE A 99 -21.31 -12.92 -19.40
CA ILE A 99 -20.42 -14.05 -19.17
C ILE A 99 -20.31 -14.31 -17.67
N LYS A 100 -20.42 -15.58 -17.24
CA LYS A 100 -20.23 -15.94 -15.83
C LYS A 100 -18.75 -15.86 -15.46
N ALA A 101 -18.44 -15.20 -14.31
CA ALA A 101 -17.09 -15.02 -13.82
C ALA A 101 -16.98 -15.52 -12.37
N ARG A 102 -16.00 -16.39 -12.10
CA ARG A 102 -15.61 -16.79 -10.75
C ARG A 102 -14.34 -16.05 -10.36
N ILE A 103 -14.45 -15.27 -9.27
CA ILE A 103 -13.37 -14.40 -8.80
C ILE A 103 -12.86 -14.92 -7.46
N TYR A 104 -11.65 -15.43 -7.49
CA TYR A 104 -10.96 -15.95 -6.33
C TYR A 104 -10.31 -14.84 -5.53
N MET A 105 -10.57 -14.80 -4.23
CA MET A 105 -10.04 -13.82 -3.30
C MET A 105 -9.48 -14.51 -2.05
N PRO A 106 -8.40 -13.98 -1.45
CA PRO A 106 -7.98 -14.43 -0.13
C PRO A 106 -9.08 -14.24 0.93
N LEU A 107 -9.13 -15.14 1.91
CA LEU A 107 -10.07 -15.07 3.04
C LEU A 107 -10.06 -13.70 3.77
N PRO A 108 -8.89 -13.05 4.01
CA PRO A 108 -8.85 -11.74 4.68
C PRO A 108 -9.23 -10.57 3.77
N THR A 109 -9.84 -10.81 2.60
CA THR A 109 -10.28 -9.70 1.73
C THR A 109 -11.39 -8.90 2.39
N PRO A 110 -11.23 -7.57 2.58
CA PRO A 110 -12.24 -6.72 3.20
C PRO A 110 -13.59 -6.78 2.48
N LYS A 111 -14.69 -6.78 3.24
CA LYS A 111 -16.05 -6.84 2.68
C LYS A 111 -16.36 -5.69 1.73
N VAL A 112 -15.78 -4.51 1.95
CA VAL A 112 -15.96 -3.35 1.06
C VAL A 112 -15.42 -3.64 -0.35
N LYS A 113 -14.29 -4.36 -0.47
CA LYS A 113 -13.72 -4.77 -1.77
C LYS A 113 -14.59 -5.82 -2.45
N GLN A 114 -15.10 -6.80 -1.68
CA GLN A 114 -16.03 -7.82 -2.20
C GLN A 114 -17.33 -7.17 -2.69
N ALA A 115 -17.90 -6.24 -1.91
CA ALA A 115 -19.12 -5.50 -2.28
C ALA A 115 -18.94 -4.68 -3.57
N ALA A 116 -17.79 -4.05 -3.77
CA ALA A 116 -17.48 -3.31 -5.00
C ALA A 116 -17.49 -4.24 -6.23
N VAL A 117 -16.92 -5.43 -6.12
CA VAL A 117 -16.91 -6.43 -7.21
C VAL A 117 -18.33 -6.91 -7.52
N LEU A 118 -19.12 -7.24 -6.50
CA LEU A 118 -20.52 -7.66 -6.67
C LEU A 118 -21.39 -6.54 -7.25
N HIS A 119 -21.12 -5.28 -6.87
CA HIS A 119 -21.81 -4.11 -7.43
C HIS A 119 -21.62 -4.01 -8.95
N HIS A 120 -20.40 -4.21 -9.43
CA HIS A 120 -20.11 -4.14 -10.86
C HIS A 120 -20.58 -5.37 -11.62
N GLY A 121 -20.46 -6.56 -11.03
CA GLY A 121 -20.75 -7.83 -11.71
C GLY A 121 -22.18 -8.32 -11.61
N GLY A 122 -22.92 -7.92 -10.55
CA GLY A 122 -24.28 -8.40 -10.32
C GLY A 122 -24.37 -9.93 -10.28
N GLU A 123 -25.35 -10.49 -10.92
CA GLU A 123 -25.60 -11.94 -11.00
C GLU A 123 -24.61 -12.73 -11.85
N PHE A 124 -23.73 -12.05 -12.58
CA PHE A 124 -22.72 -12.68 -13.44
C PHE A 124 -21.44 -13.04 -12.69
N VAL A 125 -21.31 -12.61 -11.43
CA VAL A 125 -20.09 -12.82 -10.65
C VAL A 125 -20.34 -13.64 -9.41
N GLU A 126 -19.51 -14.65 -9.22
CA GLU A 126 -19.37 -15.43 -7.99
C GLU A 126 -18.01 -15.15 -7.35
N ILE A 127 -18.01 -14.75 -6.07
CA ILE A 127 -16.77 -14.60 -5.30
C ILE A 127 -16.49 -15.89 -4.56
N ILE A 128 -15.29 -16.44 -4.76
CA ILE A 128 -14.81 -17.64 -4.08
C ILE A 128 -13.65 -17.24 -3.16
N SER A 129 -13.90 -17.28 -1.85
CA SER A 129 -12.87 -17.02 -0.85
C SER A 129 -12.03 -18.28 -0.65
N SER A 130 -10.71 -18.18 -0.89
CA SER A 130 -9.80 -19.33 -0.83
C SER A 130 -8.39 -18.93 -0.43
N GLY A 131 -7.84 -19.62 0.58
CA GLY A 131 -6.51 -19.38 1.10
C GLY A 131 -6.36 -18.06 1.88
N ASP A 132 -5.22 -17.90 2.54
CA ASP A 132 -4.90 -16.71 3.35
C ASP A 132 -4.09 -15.67 2.54
N SER A 133 -3.53 -16.05 1.40
CA SER A 133 -2.69 -15.23 0.54
C SER A 133 -3.22 -15.11 -0.89
N TYR A 134 -2.70 -14.11 -1.62
CA TYR A 134 -2.97 -13.97 -3.06
C TYR A 134 -2.50 -15.21 -3.84
N ASP A 135 -1.33 -15.76 -3.51
CA ASP A 135 -0.75 -16.90 -4.21
C ASP A 135 -1.62 -18.15 -4.07
N GLU A 136 -2.19 -18.38 -2.89
CA GLU A 136 -3.13 -19.50 -2.65
C GLU A 136 -4.44 -19.31 -3.40
N ALA A 137 -5.01 -18.10 -3.39
CA ALA A 137 -6.20 -17.80 -4.16
C ALA A 137 -5.94 -17.97 -5.68
N MET A 138 -4.77 -17.55 -6.17
CA MET A 138 -4.36 -17.74 -7.56
C MET A 138 -4.21 -19.23 -7.92
N GLN A 139 -3.59 -20.02 -7.04
CA GLN A 139 -3.48 -21.47 -7.26
C GLN A 139 -4.86 -22.15 -7.34
N ALA A 140 -5.80 -21.77 -6.46
CA ALA A 140 -7.17 -22.27 -6.50
C ALA A 140 -7.88 -21.87 -7.81
N ALA A 141 -7.72 -20.63 -8.27
CA ALA A 141 -8.25 -20.17 -9.54
C ALA A 141 -7.67 -20.95 -10.74
N ARG A 142 -6.37 -21.23 -10.73
CA ARG A 142 -5.70 -22.05 -11.77
C ARG A 142 -6.14 -23.51 -11.75
N GLN A 143 -6.46 -24.06 -10.59
CA GLN A 143 -7.04 -25.42 -10.50
C GLN A 143 -8.46 -25.44 -11.07
N ASP A 144 -9.26 -24.41 -10.80
CA ASP A 144 -10.59 -24.29 -11.37
C ASP A 144 -10.54 -24.14 -12.90
N GLU A 145 -9.67 -23.29 -13.44
CA GLU A 145 -9.42 -23.18 -14.88
C GLU A 145 -9.20 -24.56 -15.52
N LYS A 146 -8.29 -25.36 -14.96
CA LYS A 146 -7.97 -26.70 -15.47
C LYS A 146 -9.14 -27.67 -15.37
N LYS A 147 -9.94 -27.59 -14.31
CA LYS A 147 -11.05 -28.49 -14.04
C LYS A 147 -12.29 -28.16 -14.85
N SER A 148 -12.63 -26.87 -14.97
CA SER A 148 -13.86 -26.40 -15.59
C SER A 148 -13.69 -26.06 -17.07
N GLY A 149 -12.46 -25.84 -17.55
CA GLY A 149 -12.17 -25.32 -18.87
C GLY A 149 -12.50 -23.83 -19.04
N ALA A 150 -12.83 -23.12 -17.95
CA ALA A 150 -13.03 -21.69 -17.97
C ALA A 150 -11.75 -20.95 -18.35
N ILE A 151 -11.87 -19.75 -18.91
CA ILE A 151 -10.73 -18.97 -19.35
C ILE A 151 -10.18 -18.11 -18.23
N TYR A 152 -8.88 -18.25 -17.92
CA TYR A 152 -8.23 -17.40 -16.91
C TYR A 152 -7.95 -16.02 -17.46
N ILE A 153 -8.49 -14.98 -16.83
CA ILE A 153 -8.23 -13.59 -17.18
C ILE A 153 -7.10 -13.06 -16.30
N HIS A 154 -5.92 -12.94 -16.92
CA HIS A 154 -4.71 -12.48 -16.21
C HIS A 154 -4.75 -10.98 -15.92
N ALA A 155 -4.19 -10.55 -14.79
CA ALA A 155 -4.25 -9.15 -14.37
C ALA A 155 -3.27 -8.22 -15.12
N TYR A 156 -2.25 -8.78 -15.79
CA TYR A 156 -1.19 -8.02 -16.47
C TYR A 156 -0.40 -8.82 -17.54
N ASP A 157 -0.19 -10.12 -17.35
CA ASP A 157 0.67 -10.95 -18.21
C ASP A 157 -0.17 -11.63 -19.32
N ASP A 158 -0.70 -10.83 -20.19
CA ASP A 158 -1.53 -11.21 -21.33
C ASP A 158 -1.48 -10.10 -22.39
N LEU A 159 -1.25 -10.45 -23.64
CA LEU A 159 -1.09 -9.48 -24.72
C LEU A 159 -2.33 -8.60 -24.91
N ALA A 160 -3.52 -9.20 -24.84
CA ALA A 160 -4.77 -8.45 -24.97
C ALA A 160 -5.04 -7.55 -23.77
N VAL A 161 -4.64 -7.99 -22.56
CA VAL A 161 -4.70 -7.14 -21.36
C VAL A 161 -3.76 -5.95 -21.50
N MET A 162 -2.49 -6.16 -21.88
CA MET A 162 -1.54 -5.06 -22.12
C MET A 162 -2.05 -4.09 -23.21
N ALA A 163 -2.63 -4.62 -24.28
CA ALA A 163 -3.19 -3.81 -25.37
C ALA A 163 -4.37 -2.95 -24.89
N GLY A 164 -5.25 -3.50 -24.06
CA GLY A 164 -6.32 -2.73 -23.44
C GLY A 164 -5.78 -1.58 -22.58
N GLN A 165 -4.72 -1.81 -21.81
CA GLN A 165 -4.06 -0.76 -21.02
C GLN A 165 -3.42 0.31 -21.92
N GLY A 166 -2.89 -0.08 -23.08
CA GLY A 166 -2.31 0.83 -24.07
C GLY A 166 -3.31 1.85 -24.66
N THR A 167 -4.62 1.57 -24.63
CA THR A 167 -5.65 2.53 -25.07
C THR A 167 -5.64 3.83 -24.25
N LEU A 168 -5.16 3.79 -23.01
CA LEU A 168 -4.95 4.96 -22.17
C LEU A 168 -3.93 5.92 -22.80
N ALA A 169 -2.83 5.38 -23.33
CA ALA A 169 -1.81 6.17 -24.03
C ALA A 169 -2.31 6.72 -25.36
N ASP A 170 -3.17 5.99 -26.04
CA ASP A 170 -3.82 6.45 -27.27
C ASP A 170 -4.70 7.69 -27.00
N GLU A 171 -5.48 7.70 -25.90
CA GLU A 171 -6.23 8.88 -25.48
C GLU A 171 -5.31 10.09 -25.20
N ILE A 172 -4.14 9.86 -24.59
CA ILE A 172 -3.17 10.90 -24.32
C ILE A 172 -2.62 11.49 -25.62
N VAL A 173 -2.27 10.64 -26.59
CA VAL A 173 -1.79 11.10 -27.90
C VAL A 173 -2.87 11.89 -28.64
N LEU A 174 -4.11 11.40 -28.63
CA LEU A 174 -5.24 12.04 -29.29
C LEU A 174 -5.71 13.33 -28.59
N SER A 175 -5.36 13.55 -27.35
CA SER A 175 -5.71 14.77 -26.60
C SER A 175 -5.11 16.05 -27.20
N GLY A 176 -4.04 15.94 -27.99
CA GLY A 176 -3.31 17.08 -28.55
C GLY A 176 -2.44 17.84 -27.56
N HIS A 177 -2.35 17.40 -26.29
CA HIS A 177 -1.53 18.05 -25.27
C HIS A 177 -0.05 17.63 -25.30
N GLY A 178 0.33 16.60 -26.08
CA GLY A 178 1.73 16.19 -26.26
C GLY A 178 2.49 17.03 -27.29
N PRO A 179 3.78 16.75 -27.55
CA PRO A 179 4.56 15.73 -26.85
C PRO A 179 4.91 16.08 -25.41
N PHE A 180 5.22 15.04 -24.62
CA PHE A 180 5.74 15.18 -23.26
C PHE A 180 7.24 14.83 -23.24
N ASP A 181 8.01 15.48 -22.35
CA ASP A 181 9.44 15.16 -22.16
C ASP A 181 9.64 13.86 -21.41
N ALA A 182 8.77 13.56 -20.44
CA ALA A 182 8.85 12.35 -19.64
C ALA A 182 7.47 11.80 -19.25
N ALA A 183 7.38 10.48 -19.07
CA ALA A 183 6.22 9.79 -18.50
C ALA A 183 6.67 8.92 -17.32
N TYR A 184 6.03 9.08 -16.15
CA TYR A 184 6.28 8.29 -14.95
C TYR A 184 5.15 7.29 -14.75
N LEU A 185 5.45 6.00 -14.91
CA LEU A 185 4.48 4.93 -14.95
C LEU A 185 4.71 3.95 -13.80
N GLN A 186 3.75 3.83 -12.91
CA GLN A 186 3.82 2.85 -11.83
C GLN A 186 3.80 1.42 -12.33
N ILE A 187 4.62 0.57 -11.71
CA ILE A 187 4.79 -0.83 -12.08
C ILE A 187 4.41 -1.73 -10.90
N GLY A 188 3.53 -2.71 -11.18
CA GLY A 188 3.39 -3.93 -10.43
C GLY A 188 3.84 -5.08 -11.33
N GLY A 189 2.91 -5.85 -11.91
CA GLY A 189 3.26 -6.88 -12.90
C GLY A 189 3.71 -6.36 -14.27
N GLY A 190 3.67 -5.04 -14.52
CA GLY A 190 4.21 -4.39 -15.71
C GLY A 190 3.22 -4.14 -16.86
N GLY A 191 1.99 -4.69 -16.82
CA GLY A 191 1.06 -4.60 -17.97
C GLY A 191 0.66 -3.17 -18.36
N LEU A 192 0.52 -2.23 -17.41
CA LEU A 192 0.30 -0.82 -17.69
C LEU A 192 1.52 -0.21 -18.38
N ALA A 193 2.70 -0.35 -17.75
CA ALA A 193 3.92 0.23 -18.26
C ALA A 193 4.26 -0.28 -19.67
N ALA A 194 4.10 -1.58 -19.92
CA ALA A 194 4.32 -2.18 -21.24
C ALA A 194 3.39 -1.60 -22.30
N GLY A 195 2.08 -1.54 -22.05
CA GLY A 195 1.11 -1.01 -23.02
C GLY A 195 1.31 0.48 -23.29
N VAL A 196 1.49 1.28 -22.23
CA VAL A 196 1.61 2.73 -22.34
C VAL A 196 2.96 3.15 -22.97
N SER A 197 4.08 2.58 -22.51
CA SER A 197 5.40 2.91 -23.05
C SER A 197 5.51 2.58 -24.55
N THR A 198 5.03 1.39 -24.94
CA THR A 198 5.00 0.97 -26.34
C THR A 198 4.27 1.99 -27.21
N TRP A 199 3.11 2.47 -26.76
CA TRP A 199 2.31 3.42 -27.56
C TRP A 199 2.90 4.82 -27.57
N LEU A 200 3.32 5.35 -26.41
CA LEU A 200 3.92 6.68 -26.33
C LEU A 200 5.18 6.78 -27.18
N LYS A 201 6.09 5.81 -27.09
CA LYS A 201 7.33 5.80 -27.90
C LYS A 201 7.08 5.60 -29.41
N THR A 202 5.91 5.10 -29.81
CA THR A 202 5.53 5.02 -31.21
C THR A 202 5.28 6.41 -31.82
N TYR A 203 4.72 7.33 -31.03
CA TYR A 203 4.39 8.68 -31.50
C TYR A 203 5.43 9.72 -31.07
N TRP A 204 6.08 9.52 -29.93
CA TRP A 204 7.08 10.41 -29.34
C TRP A 204 8.33 9.60 -29.00
N SER A 205 9.19 9.38 -30.02
CA SER A 205 10.39 8.54 -29.86
C SER A 205 11.35 9.03 -28.77
N GLU A 206 11.38 10.35 -28.54
CA GLU A 206 12.30 11.00 -27.60
C GLU A 206 11.75 11.08 -26.15
N ILE A 207 10.51 10.64 -25.92
CA ILE A 207 9.93 10.66 -24.58
C ILE A 207 10.72 9.74 -23.63
N GLN A 208 11.11 10.27 -22.48
CA GLN A 208 11.73 9.48 -21.41
C GLN A 208 10.63 8.75 -20.63
N VAL A 209 10.61 7.43 -20.66
CA VAL A 209 9.65 6.63 -19.90
C VAL A 209 10.32 6.03 -18.68
N VAL A 210 9.90 6.51 -17.52
CA VAL A 210 10.42 6.10 -16.21
C VAL A 210 9.43 5.16 -15.54
N GLY A 211 9.85 3.93 -15.27
CA GLY A 211 9.10 3.00 -14.43
C GLY A 211 9.18 3.42 -12.95
N VAL A 212 8.10 3.26 -12.20
CA VAL A 212 8.09 3.60 -10.77
C VAL A 212 7.61 2.42 -9.96
N GLU A 213 8.44 1.97 -9.00
CA GLU A 213 8.11 0.88 -8.08
C GLU A 213 8.27 1.32 -6.62
N GLY A 214 7.56 0.67 -5.70
CA GLY A 214 7.81 0.85 -4.27
C GLY A 214 9.13 0.18 -3.87
N VAL A 215 9.87 0.76 -2.93
CA VAL A 215 11.14 0.18 -2.42
C VAL A 215 10.98 -1.28 -2.01
N GLY A 216 9.86 -1.64 -1.38
CA GLY A 216 9.57 -3.03 -0.98
C GLY A 216 8.83 -3.87 -2.04
N GLN A 217 8.74 -3.43 -3.31
CA GLN A 217 7.94 -4.06 -4.37
C GLN A 217 8.65 -4.07 -5.74
N ALA A 218 9.95 -3.85 -5.80
CA ALA A 218 10.70 -3.57 -7.03
C ALA A 218 11.00 -4.85 -7.84
N SER A 219 9.96 -5.58 -8.27
CA SER A 219 10.10 -6.85 -8.98
C SER A 219 10.54 -6.68 -10.44
N MET A 220 10.09 -5.63 -11.14
CA MET A 220 10.51 -5.34 -12.51
C MET A 220 11.96 -4.84 -12.55
N LYS A 221 12.36 -3.99 -11.60
CA LYS A 221 13.74 -3.55 -11.46
C LYS A 221 14.67 -4.73 -11.25
N ALA A 222 14.35 -5.62 -10.30
CA ALA A 222 15.11 -6.83 -10.05
C ALA A 222 15.20 -7.73 -11.30
N ALA A 223 14.11 -7.86 -12.06
CA ALA A 223 14.08 -8.64 -13.29
C ALA A 223 14.98 -8.03 -14.39
N ILE A 224 14.96 -6.71 -14.58
CA ILE A 224 15.81 -6.01 -15.57
C ILE A 224 17.29 -6.13 -15.17
N GLU A 225 17.62 -5.95 -13.91
CA GLU A 225 18.99 -6.10 -13.40
C GLU A 225 19.53 -7.54 -13.54
N ALA A 226 18.67 -8.54 -13.35
CA ALA A 226 19.02 -9.95 -13.50
C ALA A 226 18.99 -10.44 -14.97
N GLY A 227 18.31 -9.74 -15.87
CA GLY A 227 18.10 -10.17 -17.25
C GLY A 227 17.01 -11.23 -17.45
N HIS A 228 16.28 -11.60 -16.38
CA HIS A 228 15.18 -12.57 -16.37
C HIS A 228 14.20 -12.26 -15.23
N GLU A 229 13.02 -12.87 -15.24
CA GLU A 229 12.03 -12.68 -14.18
C GLU A 229 12.55 -13.18 -12.83
N VAL A 230 12.42 -12.33 -11.80
CA VAL A 230 12.83 -12.62 -10.42
C VAL A 230 11.61 -12.54 -9.51
N ALA A 231 11.44 -13.56 -8.66
CA ALA A 231 10.44 -13.54 -7.60
C ALA A 231 11.04 -12.96 -6.32
N LEU A 232 10.44 -11.89 -5.79
CA LEU A 232 10.83 -11.31 -4.51
C LEU A 232 10.40 -12.23 -3.36
N ASP A 233 11.23 -12.35 -2.34
CA ASP A 233 10.90 -13.14 -1.14
C ASP A 233 9.72 -12.55 -0.37
N GLN A 234 9.69 -11.24 -0.23
CA GLN A 234 8.62 -10.49 0.44
C GLN A 234 8.23 -9.26 -0.37
N VAL A 235 6.98 -8.83 -0.22
CA VAL A 235 6.43 -7.64 -0.88
C VAL A 235 5.74 -6.77 0.15
N ASP A 236 6.06 -5.49 0.19
CA ASP A 236 5.32 -4.49 0.95
C ASP A 236 3.90 -4.34 0.37
N LEU A 237 2.89 -4.28 1.23
CA LEU A 237 1.48 -4.17 0.85
C LEU A 237 0.92 -2.75 0.94
N PHE A 238 1.75 -1.75 1.20
CA PHE A 238 1.30 -0.37 1.26
C PHE A 238 0.70 0.10 -0.07
N CYS A 239 1.38 -0.15 -1.19
CA CYS A 239 0.84 0.06 -2.54
C CYS A 239 0.24 -1.25 -3.06
N ASP A 240 -0.90 -1.68 -2.50
CA ASP A 240 -1.50 -3.01 -2.75
C ASP A 240 -1.91 -3.25 -4.22
N GLY A 241 -2.20 -2.19 -5.00
CA GLY A 241 -2.47 -2.28 -6.44
C GLY A 241 -1.26 -2.66 -7.30
N THR A 242 -0.04 -2.50 -6.77
CA THR A 242 1.24 -2.84 -7.43
C THR A 242 2.04 -3.90 -6.69
N ALA A 243 1.54 -4.43 -5.57
CA ALA A 243 2.23 -5.40 -4.72
C ALA A 243 2.25 -6.80 -5.38
N VAL A 244 3.20 -7.03 -6.28
CA VAL A 244 3.37 -8.26 -7.05
C VAL A 244 4.78 -8.79 -6.80
N ARG A 245 4.88 -10.09 -6.46
CA ARG A 245 6.17 -10.73 -6.18
C ARG A 245 7.06 -10.88 -7.41
N GLN A 246 6.46 -10.97 -8.60
CA GLN A 246 7.20 -11.23 -9.84
C GLN A 246 6.56 -10.44 -10.99
N ALA A 247 7.39 -9.78 -11.79
CA ALA A 247 6.97 -9.17 -13.04
C ALA A 247 6.41 -10.21 -14.02
N GLY A 248 5.45 -9.83 -14.86
CA GLY A 248 4.94 -10.71 -15.91
C GLY A 248 5.99 -10.96 -16.99
N ALA A 249 5.99 -12.15 -17.58
CA ALA A 249 6.95 -12.52 -18.62
C ALA A 249 6.84 -11.63 -19.86
N LEU A 250 5.62 -11.44 -20.39
CA LEU A 250 5.40 -10.55 -21.54
C LEU A 250 5.66 -9.07 -21.19
N PRO A 251 5.15 -8.52 -20.09
CA PRO A 251 5.51 -7.16 -19.66
C PRO A 251 7.02 -6.96 -19.49
N PHE A 252 7.74 -7.91 -18.90
CA PHE A 252 9.20 -7.83 -18.74
C PHE A 252 9.91 -7.69 -20.09
N GLN A 253 9.54 -8.52 -21.07
CA GLN A 253 10.13 -8.46 -22.42
C GLN A 253 9.91 -7.10 -23.11
N ILE A 254 8.79 -6.43 -22.85
CA ILE A 254 8.54 -5.08 -23.36
C ILE A 254 9.26 -4.02 -22.53
N CYS A 255 9.12 -4.07 -21.21
CA CYS A 255 9.62 -3.03 -20.32
C CYS A 255 11.14 -2.89 -20.32
N LYS A 256 11.89 -4.00 -20.46
CA LYS A 256 13.37 -3.96 -20.52
C LYS A 256 13.91 -3.10 -21.68
N ASP A 257 13.14 -2.97 -22.77
CA ASP A 257 13.55 -2.23 -23.96
C ASP A 257 12.81 -0.89 -24.11
N SER A 258 11.65 -0.73 -23.46
CA SER A 258 10.80 0.46 -23.58
C SER A 258 10.90 1.45 -22.41
N LEU A 259 11.42 1.02 -21.27
CA LEU A 259 11.70 1.91 -20.14
C LEU A 259 13.12 2.43 -20.22
N ASP A 260 13.30 3.73 -20.05
CA ASP A 260 14.63 4.36 -20.02
C ASP A 260 15.29 4.23 -18.65
N SER A 261 14.49 4.13 -17.59
CA SER A 261 14.95 3.87 -16.22
C SER A 261 13.82 3.36 -15.33
N ILE A 262 14.19 2.84 -14.14
CA ILE A 262 13.24 2.53 -13.07
C ILE A 262 13.67 3.25 -11.81
N GLU A 263 12.75 4.00 -11.21
CA GLU A 263 12.91 4.65 -9.93
C GLU A 263 12.09 3.95 -8.84
N THR A 264 12.58 4.02 -7.60
CA THR A 264 11.85 3.51 -6.46
C THR A 264 11.42 4.64 -5.54
N VAL A 265 10.22 4.49 -4.97
CA VAL A 265 9.61 5.43 -4.02
C VAL A 265 9.29 4.75 -2.70
N THR A 266 9.43 5.51 -1.61
CA THR A 266 9.08 5.07 -0.26
C THR A 266 7.59 5.28 0.01
N ASN A 267 7.05 4.60 1.04
CA ASN A 267 5.66 4.79 1.47
C ASN A 267 5.39 6.24 1.92
N ALA A 268 6.37 6.91 2.52
CA ALA A 268 6.26 8.31 2.90
C ALA A 268 6.16 9.25 1.69
N GLU A 269 6.99 9.05 0.65
CA GLU A 269 6.91 9.81 -0.60
C GLU A 269 5.57 9.61 -1.30
N VAL A 270 5.04 8.38 -1.31
CA VAL A 270 3.71 8.08 -1.87
C VAL A 270 2.61 8.77 -1.06
N GLY A 271 2.68 8.73 0.26
CA GLY A 271 1.75 9.45 1.13
C GLY A 271 1.71 10.95 0.82
N GLN A 272 2.89 11.59 0.69
CA GLN A 272 2.99 13.00 0.30
C GLN A 272 2.35 13.28 -1.07
N ALA A 273 2.55 12.38 -2.03
CA ALA A 273 1.93 12.51 -3.35
C ALA A 273 0.40 12.40 -3.30
N ILE A 274 -0.17 11.53 -2.45
CA ILE A 274 -1.63 11.45 -2.22
C ILE A 274 -2.15 12.80 -1.70
N ARG A 275 -1.45 13.41 -0.74
CA ARG A 275 -1.82 14.73 -0.21
C ARG A 275 -1.80 15.79 -1.32
N VAL A 276 -0.73 15.84 -2.12
CA VAL A 276 -0.60 16.81 -3.22
C VAL A 276 -1.71 16.65 -4.26
N LEU A 277 -2.10 15.41 -4.60
CA LEU A 277 -3.24 15.14 -5.48
C LEU A 277 -4.56 15.63 -4.87
N TRP A 278 -4.76 15.42 -3.57
CA TRP A 278 -5.93 15.95 -2.88
C TRP A 278 -5.96 17.48 -2.87
N GLU A 279 -4.86 18.12 -2.54
CA GLU A 279 -4.77 19.59 -2.49
C GLU A 279 -4.92 20.23 -3.87
N GLY A 280 -4.31 19.65 -4.90
CA GLY A 280 -4.26 20.22 -6.25
C GLY A 280 -5.45 19.88 -7.14
N LEU A 281 -5.97 18.67 -7.07
CA LEU A 281 -7.05 18.18 -7.95
C LEU A 281 -8.33 17.78 -7.19
N ARG A 282 -8.33 17.85 -5.86
CA ARG A 282 -9.43 17.37 -5.00
C ARG A 282 -9.85 15.94 -5.30
N CYS A 283 -8.87 15.09 -5.61
CA CYS A 283 -9.09 13.67 -5.84
C CYS A 283 -8.40 12.82 -4.78
N ILE A 284 -9.01 11.68 -4.46
CA ILE A 284 -8.45 10.69 -3.55
C ILE A 284 -7.82 9.59 -4.40
N SER A 285 -6.49 9.46 -4.33
CA SER A 285 -5.76 8.38 -4.99
C SER A 285 -5.56 7.20 -4.05
N GLU A 286 -5.64 5.98 -4.56
CA GLU A 286 -5.02 4.84 -3.90
C GLU A 286 -3.48 4.98 -3.92
N PRO A 287 -2.74 4.35 -3.00
CA PRO A 287 -1.28 4.49 -2.94
C PRO A 287 -0.58 4.20 -4.28
N SER A 288 -0.96 3.12 -4.97
CA SER A 288 -0.40 2.79 -6.28
C SER A 288 -0.66 3.89 -7.33
N GLY A 289 -1.78 4.61 -7.24
CA GLY A 289 -2.14 5.70 -8.16
C GLY A 289 -1.29 6.96 -7.99
N ALA A 290 -0.66 7.14 -6.83
CA ALA A 290 0.16 8.30 -6.51
C ALA A 290 1.67 8.09 -6.76
N MET A 291 2.11 6.85 -7.04
CA MET A 291 3.54 6.52 -7.17
C MET A 291 4.24 7.33 -8.27
N GLY A 292 3.60 7.53 -9.43
CA GLY A 292 4.15 8.35 -10.51
C GLY A 292 4.41 9.79 -10.05
N LEU A 293 3.47 10.40 -9.32
CA LEU A 293 3.67 11.73 -8.75
C LEU A 293 4.76 11.74 -7.67
N ALA A 294 4.85 10.71 -6.84
CA ALA A 294 5.91 10.61 -5.83
C ALA A 294 7.31 10.68 -6.46
N ALA A 295 7.54 9.96 -7.55
CA ALA A 295 8.80 10.01 -8.29
C ALA A 295 9.05 11.38 -8.94
N VAL A 296 8.02 12.02 -9.48
CA VAL A 296 8.12 13.39 -10.03
C VAL A 296 8.48 14.40 -8.95
N LEU A 297 7.86 14.34 -7.78
CA LEU A 297 8.15 15.23 -6.65
C LEU A 297 9.58 15.05 -6.14
N LYS A 298 10.05 13.81 -6.04
CA LYS A 298 11.43 13.45 -5.67
C LYS A 298 12.48 14.05 -6.63
N ASN A 299 12.15 14.14 -7.92
CA ASN A 299 13.03 14.65 -8.96
C ASN A 299 12.68 16.08 -9.42
N ARG A 300 11.86 16.81 -8.66
CA ARG A 300 11.24 18.05 -9.07
C ARG A 300 12.23 19.07 -9.63
N GLU A 301 13.39 19.23 -9.01
CA GLU A 301 14.40 20.19 -9.43
C GLU A 301 15.02 19.84 -10.78
N LYS A 302 15.25 18.56 -11.05
CA LYS A 302 15.80 18.07 -12.32
C LYS A 302 14.79 18.19 -13.47
N LEU A 303 13.51 18.30 -13.14
CA LEU A 303 12.41 18.35 -14.08
C LEU A 303 11.91 19.78 -14.35
N ILE A 304 12.56 20.82 -13.82
CA ILE A 304 12.18 22.22 -14.07
C ILE A 304 12.11 22.50 -15.58
N GLY A 305 10.99 23.06 -16.01
CA GLY A 305 10.72 23.39 -17.42
C GLY A 305 10.36 22.21 -18.31
N LYS A 306 10.31 20.97 -17.76
CA LYS A 306 9.87 19.78 -18.48
C LYS A 306 8.37 19.58 -18.41
N ARG A 307 7.79 19.01 -19.46
CA ARG A 307 6.39 18.57 -19.51
C ARG A 307 6.33 17.09 -19.15
N VAL A 308 5.72 16.80 -18.03
CA VAL A 308 5.75 15.45 -17.43
C VAL A 308 4.35 14.87 -17.36
N LEU A 309 4.22 13.63 -17.81
CA LEU A 309 3.01 12.84 -17.77
C LEU A 309 3.05 11.85 -16.60
N ILE A 310 1.96 11.78 -15.85
CA ILE A 310 1.71 10.72 -14.86
C ILE A 310 0.34 10.09 -15.08
N VAL A 311 0.14 8.89 -14.54
CA VAL A 311 -1.16 8.21 -14.55
C VAL A 311 -1.65 8.08 -13.11
N LEU A 312 -2.78 8.71 -12.79
CA LEU A 312 -3.53 8.41 -11.56
C LEU A 312 -4.35 7.15 -11.82
N CYS A 313 -3.74 6.00 -11.56
CA CYS A 313 -4.18 4.71 -12.07
C CYS A 313 -5.38 4.10 -11.33
N GLY A 314 -5.71 4.62 -10.14
CA GLY A 314 -6.86 4.16 -9.36
C GLY A 314 -7.12 4.98 -8.10
N ALA A 315 -8.35 4.81 -7.58
CA ALA A 315 -8.85 5.47 -6.37
C ALA A 315 -9.54 4.49 -5.40
N ASN A 316 -9.38 3.20 -5.58
CA ASN A 316 -10.03 2.17 -4.74
C ASN A 316 -9.29 1.97 -3.40
N ILE A 317 -9.23 3.01 -2.60
CA ILE A 317 -8.62 3.00 -1.27
C ILE A 317 -9.69 2.82 -0.18
N ASP A 318 -9.34 2.08 0.88
CA ASP A 318 -10.15 2.04 2.09
C ASP A 318 -10.03 3.35 2.88
N PHE A 319 -11.16 3.86 3.40
CA PHE A 319 -11.19 5.14 4.11
C PHE A 319 -10.36 5.13 5.39
N LEU A 320 -10.28 3.99 6.10
CA LEU A 320 -9.42 3.85 7.27
C LEU A 320 -7.94 3.95 6.88
N LYS A 321 -7.55 3.31 5.78
CA LYS A 321 -6.19 3.41 5.24
C LYS A 321 -5.83 4.84 4.86
N LEU A 322 -6.77 5.58 4.25
CA LEU A 322 -6.58 7.00 3.96
C LEU A 322 -6.37 7.81 5.25
N GLY A 323 -7.15 7.54 6.28
CA GLY A 323 -6.99 8.16 7.61
C GLY A 323 -5.61 7.93 8.22
N LEU A 324 -5.09 6.69 8.13
CA LEU A 324 -3.73 6.37 8.62
C LEU A 324 -2.64 7.08 7.83
N ILE A 325 -2.77 7.14 6.50
CA ILE A 325 -1.84 7.89 5.66
C ILE A 325 -1.85 9.37 6.07
N ALA A 326 -3.03 9.95 6.25
CA ALA A 326 -3.16 11.34 6.68
C ALA A 326 -2.52 11.59 8.06
N GLN A 327 -2.71 10.67 9.01
CA GLN A 327 -2.07 10.74 10.33
C GLN A 327 -0.54 10.62 10.25
N SER A 328 -0.02 9.70 9.42
CA SER A 328 1.42 9.48 9.28
C SER A 328 2.15 10.66 8.64
N LEU A 329 1.44 11.46 7.83
CA LEU A 329 2.01 12.64 7.18
C LEU A 329 2.03 13.89 8.06
N GLY A 330 1.34 13.86 9.19
CA GLY A 330 1.11 15.06 10.02
C GLY A 330 0.26 16.12 9.31
N THR A 331 -0.08 17.18 10.00
CA THR A 331 -0.76 18.34 9.41
C THR A 331 0.25 19.19 8.64
N THR A 332 0.05 19.33 7.32
CA THR A 332 0.63 20.36 6.45
C THR A 332 2.15 20.55 6.48
N GLY A 333 2.92 19.56 6.00
CA GLY A 333 4.37 19.77 5.74
C GLY A 333 5.24 19.97 6.99
N GLN A 334 4.66 19.84 8.15
CA GLN A 334 5.35 19.95 9.43
C GLN A 334 6.06 18.65 9.77
N SER A 335 7.28 18.73 10.21
CA SER A 335 7.98 17.63 10.85
C SER A 335 7.30 17.27 12.17
N SER A 336 7.29 16.00 12.56
CA SER A 336 6.77 15.59 13.86
C SER A 336 7.79 14.76 14.62
N LYS A 337 7.80 14.92 15.94
CA LYS A 337 8.65 14.16 16.86
C LYS A 337 7.85 13.76 18.09
N THR A 338 7.97 12.50 18.49
CA THR A 338 7.30 12.01 19.69
C THR A 338 8.31 11.84 20.81
N LEU A 339 8.09 12.56 21.89
CA LEU A 339 9.01 12.64 23.02
C LEU A 339 8.31 12.21 24.30
N GLN A 340 8.98 11.37 25.07
CA GLN A 340 8.65 11.12 26.46
C GLN A 340 9.54 11.99 27.34
N VAL A 341 8.94 12.75 28.25
CA VAL A 341 9.68 13.73 29.07
C VAL A 341 9.38 13.49 30.55
N ARG A 342 10.43 13.37 31.37
CA ARG A 342 10.26 13.28 32.82
C ARG A 342 9.92 14.64 33.42
N ILE A 343 8.83 14.72 34.14
CA ILE A 343 8.45 15.92 34.90
C ILE A 343 8.22 15.60 36.38
N PRO A 344 8.75 16.43 37.29
CA PRO A 344 8.36 16.36 38.71
C PRO A 344 6.87 16.62 38.89
N GLU A 345 6.19 15.82 39.72
CA GLU A 345 4.76 15.97 40.05
C GLU A 345 4.54 17.14 41.02
N ARG A 346 4.80 18.37 40.57
CA ARG A 346 4.60 19.61 41.31
C ARG A 346 3.73 20.57 40.53
N PRO A 347 2.85 21.35 41.18
CA PRO A 347 2.09 22.41 40.51
C PRO A 347 3.02 23.36 39.72
N GLY A 348 2.66 23.62 38.45
CA GLY A 348 3.40 24.54 37.58
C GLY A 348 4.49 23.88 36.73
N THR A 349 4.93 22.63 36.97
CA THR A 349 6.01 22.01 36.19
C THR A 349 5.62 21.80 34.73
N MET A 350 4.39 21.36 34.47
CA MET A 350 3.88 21.22 33.11
C MET A 350 3.88 22.58 32.39
N LEU A 351 3.40 23.64 33.02
CA LEU A 351 3.40 24.96 32.42
C LEU A 351 4.83 25.44 32.15
N HIS A 352 5.75 25.23 33.06
CA HIS A 352 7.16 25.55 32.85
C HIS A 352 7.76 24.79 31.65
N LEU A 353 7.47 23.49 31.48
CA LEU A 353 7.89 22.70 30.31
C LEU A 353 7.33 23.30 29.02
N LEU A 354 6.03 23.60 28.98
CA LEU A 354 5.38 24.17 27.80
C LEU A 354 5.98 25.53 27.42
N ASP A 355 6.17 26.41 28.38
CA ASP A 355 6.68 27.77 28.13
C ASP A 355 8.15 27.78 27.74
N SER A 356 8.98 26.95 28.39
CA SER A 356 10.44 27.00 28.18
C SER A 356 10.93 26.13 27.02
N CYS A 357 10.26 25.01 26.72
CA CYS A 357 10.74 24.07 25.73
C CYS A 357 9.83 23.91 24.51
N PHE A 358 8.51 24.05 24.65
CA PHE A 358 7.53 23.78 23.62
C PHE A 358 6.84 25.05 23.06
N ALA A 359 7.27 26.23 23.50
CA ALA A 359 6.67 27.49 23.04
C ALA A 359 6.67 27.61 21.51
N GLY A 360 5.50 27.92 20.94
CA GLY A 360 5.32 28.08 19.50
C GLY A 360 5.16 26.78 18.70
N LEU A 361 5.17 25.61 19.35
CA LEU A 361 4.95 24.32 18.72
C LEU A 361 3.50 23.86 18.88
N ASN A 362 3.01 23.11 17.88
CA ASN A 362 1.74 22.41 17.99
C ASN A 362 1.94 21.05 18.70
N ILE A 363 1.11 20.76 19.68
CA ILE A 363 1.05 19.45 20.33
C ILE A 363 -0.06 18.66 19.67
N ALA A 364 0.31 17.73 18.80
CA ALA A 364 -0.63 16.93 18.03
C ALA A 364 -1.24 15.77 18.83
N ASP A 365 -0.49 15.21 19.78
CA ASP A 365 -0.96 14.19 20.72
C ASP A 365 -0.28 14.38 22.07
N PHE A 366 -1.03 14.10 23.13
CA PHE A 366 -0.56 14.21 24.49
C PHE A 366 -1.14 13.10 25.36
N GLN A 367 -0.25 12.30 25.91
CA GLN A 367 -0.61 11.19 26.79
C GLN A 367 -0.01 11.43 28.18
N TYR A 368 -0.87 11.52 29.18
CA TYR A 368 -0.46 11.74 30.56
C TYR A 368 -1.28 10.89 31.51
N GLY A 369 -0.59 10.27 32.44
CA GLY A 369 -1.20 9.57 33.55
C GLY A 369 -0.29 9.65 34.78
N LYS A 370 -0.85 9.96 35.92
CA LYS A 370 -0.08 10.01 37.18
C LYS A 370 0.19 8.59 37.65
N THR A 371 1.45 8.17 37.58
CA THR A 371 1.91 6.83 37.97
C THR A 371 2.73 6.83 39.27
N SER A 372 3.21 8.02 39.71
CA SER A 372 4.01 8.19 40.90
C SER A 372 3.60 9.48 41.66
N GLN A 373 4.01 9.60 42.89
CA GLN A 373 3.83 10.82 43.71
C GLN A 373 4.92 11.86 43.42
N SER A 374 6.07 11.44 42.91
CA SER A 374 7.25 12.30 42.71
C SER A 374 7.40 12.76 41.26
N ASP A 375 7.17 11.89 40.31
CA ASP A 375 7.47 12.12 38.89
C ASP A 375 6.42 11.52 37.96
N ALA A 376 6.28 12.11 36.77
CA ALA A 376 5.51 11.55 35.68
C ALA A 376 6.32 11.55 34.37
N TRP A 377 5.91 10.70 33.45
CA TRP A 377 6.53 10.53 32.15
C TRP A 377 5.52 10.73 31.01
N PRO A 378 4.98 11.95 30.84
CA PRO A 378 4.09 12.24 29.72
C PRO A 378 4.76 12.03 28.36
N ILE A 379 3.94 11.65 27.37
CA ILE A 379 4.36 11.50 25.99
C ILE A 379 3.70 12.63 25.19
N PHE A 380 4.50 13.34 24.41
CA PHE A 380 4.06 14.42 23.54
C PHE A 380 4.43 14.12 22.10
N THR A 381 3.48 14.22 21.19
CA THR A 381 3.79 14.33 19.76
C THR A 381 3.76 15.79 19.35
N LEU A 382 4.95 16.33 19.10
CA LEU A 382 5.16 17.73 18.72
C LEU A 382 5.23 17.87 17.20
N GLN A 383 4.72 18.97 16.70
CA GLN A 383 4.80 19.36 15.28
C GLN A 383 5.47 20.71 15.14
N GLY A 384 6.38 20.81 14.18
CA GLY A 384 7.11 22.04 13.85
C GLY A 384 7.31 22.20 12.35
N ASP A 385 7.61 23.40 11.90
CA ASP A 385 7.75 23.76 10.48
C ASP A 385 8.95 23.06 9.80
N SER A 386 9.93 22.59 10.58
CA SER A 386 11.07 21.81 10.09
C SER A 386 11.60 20.85 11.16
N SER A 387 12.45 19.89 10.75
CA SER A 387 13.17 19.02 11.68
C SER A 387 14.08 19.81 12.62
N ASP A 388 14.71 20.87 12.13
CA ASP A 388 15.66 21.68 12.91
C ASP A 388 14.98 22.34 14.12
N VAL A 389 13.73 22.80 13.95
CA VAL A 389 12.91 23.36 15.05
C VAL A 389 12.65 22.30 16.12
N LEU A 390 12.40 21.04 15.72
CA LEU A 390 12.19 19.94 16.65
C LEU A 390 13.48 19.47 17.31
N ASP A 391 14.62 19.57 16.65
CA ASP A 391 15.93 19.24 17.22
C ASP A 391 16.37 20.31 18.24
N ASP A 392 15.98 21.58 18.03
CA ASP A 392 16.15 22.66 19.02
C ASP A 392 15.39 22.37 20.34
N VAL A 393 14.24 21.70 20.25
CA VAL A 393 13.49 21.26 21.44
C VAL A 393 14.31 20.32 22.31
N LEU A 394 15.02 19.37 21.73
CA LEU A 394 15.86 18.42 22.46
C LEU A 394 16.98 19.14 23.20
N THR A 395 17.55 20.16 22.57
CA THR A 395 18.56 21.03 23.16
C THR A 395 17.99 21.82 24.35
N LYS A 396 16.78 22.41 24.19
CA LYS A 396 16.09 23.13 25.26
C LYS A 396 15.74 22.23 26.45
N LEU A 397 15.21 21.03 26.19
CA LEU A 397 14.89 20.06 27.24
C LEU A 397 16.13 19.76 28.09
N SER A 398 17.25 19.45 27.44
CA SER A 398 18.52 19.18 28.12
C SER A 398 19.04 20.39 28.90
N ALA A 399 18.95 21.61 28.32
CA ALA A 399 19.39 22.85 28.97
C ALA A 399 18.56 23.20 30.21
N HIS A 400 17.27 22.85 30.23
CA HIS A 400 16.37 23.05 31.38
C HIS A 400 16.36 21.87 32.35
N GLY A 401 17.22 20.85 32.15
CA GLY A 401 17.38 19.72 33.05
C GLY A 401 16.24 18.70 33.01
N PHE A 402 15.45 18.69 31.93
CA PHE A 402 14.46 17.65 31.72
C PHE A 402 15.13 16.39 31.14
N GLU A 403 14.84 15.23 31.72
CA GLU A 403 15.19 13.94 31.18
C GLU A 403 14.15 13.58 30.10
N TRP A 404 14.60 13.10 28.95
CA TRP A 404 13.71 12.80 27.82
C TRP A 404 14.19 11.59 27.01
N HIS A 405 13.23 10.95 26.31
CA HIS A 405 13.47 9.89 25.36
C HIS A 405 12.78 10.20 24.03
N ASP A 406 13.48 10.03 22.92
CA ASP A 406 12.87 10.10 21.58
C ASP A 406 12.19 8.77 21.28
N LEU A 407 10.86 8.81 21.16
CA LEU A 407 10.01 7.68 20.84
C LEU A 407 9.45 7.76 19.42
N THR A 408 10.02 8.60 18.57
CA THR A 408 9.60 8.75 17.17
C THR A 408 9.73 7.41 16.44
N GLY A 409 8.60 6.89 15.95
CA GLY A 409 8.56 5.57 15.29
C GLY A 409 8.58 4.36 16.23
N ALA A 410 8.56 4.56 17.56
CA ALA A 410 8.47 3.45 18.51
C ALA A 410 7.12 2.72 18.38
N VAL A 411 7.17 1.38 18.40
CA VAL A 411 6.01 0.52 18.12
C VAL A 411 4.87 0.73 19.12
N ASP A 412 5.20 0.96 20.38
CA ASP A 412 4.25 1.13 21.47
C ASP A 412 3.55 2.50 21.47
N VAL A 413 4.15 3.51 20.85
CA VAL A 413 3.58 4.87 20.78
C VAL A 413 2.40 4.97 19.81
N SER A 414 2.39 4.12 18.78
CA SER A 414 1.28 4.03 17.83
C SER A 414 -0.03 3.53 18.47
N PHE A 415 0.05 2.97 19.67
CA PHE A 415 -1.09 2.44 20.41
C PHE A 415 -1.34 3.31 21.66
N ARG A 416 -2.58 3.75 21.84
CA ARG A 416 -2.95 4.48 23.06
C ARG A 416 -2.67 3.60 24.28
N SER A 417 -1.97 4.15 25.27
CA SER A 417 -1.64 3.45 26.50
C SER A 417 -2.92 2.97 27.22
N ILE A 418 -3.01 1.68 27.45
CA ILE A 418 -4.03 1.09 28.32
C ILE A 418 -3.42 0.99 29.72
N PRO A 419 -4.09 1.48 30.77
CA PRO A 419 -3.58 1.37 32.12
C PRO A 419 -3.33 -0.10 32.50
N LEU A 420 -2.11 -0.42 32.93
CA LEU A 420 -1.70 -1.74 33.35
C LEU A 420 -1.17 -1.64 34.78
N ARG A 421 -1.52 -2.63 35.60
CA ARG A 421 -1.03 -2.76 37.00
C ARG A 421 0.08 -3.81 37.06
N PRO A 422 1.36 -3.39 37.05
CA PRO A 422 2.50 -4.33 37.05
C PRO A 422 2.56 -5.22 38.28
N ASP A 423 2.05 -4.74 39.41
CA ASP A 423 1.96 -5.47 40.67
C ASP A 423 1.03 -6.71 40.62
N LEU A 424 0.18 -6.80 39.58
CA LEU A 424 -0.68 -7.96 39.36
C LEU A 424 -0.03 -9.03 38.47
N LEU A 425 1.10 -8.74 37.85
CA LEU A 425 1.76 -9.62 36.89
C LEU A 425 2.85 -10.47 37.58
N GLN A 426 2.93 -11.75 37.17
CA GLN A 426 3.93 -12.67 37.68
C GLN A 426 5.17 -12.75 36.76
N HIS A 427 4.98 -13.22 35.52
CA HIS A 427 6.06 -13.39 34.58
C HIS A 427 5.64 -12.93 33.18
N PRO A 428 5.41 -11.61 32.96
CA PRO A 428 4.84 -11.10 31.74
C PRO A 428 5.82 -11.16 30.57
N ALA A 429 5.26 -11.36 29.37
CA ALA A 429 5.92 -11.10 28.10
C ALA A 429 4.99 -10.26 27.22
N PHE A 430 5.56 -9.30 26.51
CA PHE A 430 4.82 -8.45 25.59
C PHE A 430 5.29 -8.74 24.16
N LEU A 431 4.33 -8.87 23.26
CA LEU A 431 4.53 -9.25 21.88
C LEU A 431 3.91 -8.21 20.95
N ARG A 432 4.59 -7.87 19.89
CA ARG A 432 3.98 -7.30 18.69
C ARG A 432 3.48 -8.44 17.82
N LEU A 433 2.22 -8.39 17.42
CA LEU A 433 1.60 -9.35 16.52
C LEU A 433 1.02 -8.65 15.30
N ASP A 434 1.55 -8.97 14.13
CA ASP A 434 0.99 -8.58 12.83
C ASP A 434 0.27 -9.82 12.25
N PHE A 435 -1.06 -9.80 12.18
CA PHE A 435 -1.87 -10.93 11.72
C PHE A 435 -2.73 -10.56 10.52
N TYR A 436 -3.14 -11.57 9.76
CA TYR A 436 -4.05 -11.36 8.64
C TYR A 436 -5.45 -10.99 9.15
N GLU A 437 -5.96 -9.81 8.71
CA GLU A 437 -7.25 -9.28 9.13
C GLU A 437 -8.38 -10.17 8.63
N ARG A 438 -8.94 -10.97 9.52
CA ARG A 438 -10.13 -11.80 9.27
C ARG A 438 -10.88 -12.08 10.57
N PRO A 439 -12.19 -12.38 10.50
CA PRO A 439 -12.91 -12.86 11.68
C PRO A 439 -12.23 -14.08 12.29
N GLY A 440 -12.04 -14.06 13.61
CA GLY A 440 -11.43 -15.16 14.36
C GLY A 440 -9.90 -15.18 14.38
N ALA A 441 -9.17 -14.24 13.76
CA ALA A 441 -7.70 -14.24 13.72
C ALA A 441 -7.07 -14.28 15.12
N LEU A 442 -7.55 -13.46 16.05
CA LEU A 442 -7.10 -13.48 17.45
C LEU A 442 -7.41 -14.82 18.15
N HIS A 443 -8.63 -15.34 17.95
CA HIS A 443 -9.02 -16.65 18.49
C HIS A 443 -8.05 -17.74 18.02
N ASP A 444 -7.76 -17.80 16.73
CA ASP A 444 -6.86 -18.79 16.16
C ASP A 444 -5.43 -18.69 16.72
N PHE A 445 -4.92 -17.47 16.87
CA PHE A 445 -3.61 -17.23 17.49
C PHE A 445 -3.59 -17.75 18.94
N LEU A 446 -4.56 -17.36 19.75
CA LEU A 446 -4.64 -17.80 21.14
C LEU A 446 -4.83 -19.30 21.27
N ALA A 447 -5.72 -19.90 20.47
CA ALA A 447 -6.02 -21.32 20.53
C ALA A 447 -4.87 -22.21 20.03
N ARG A 448 -4.18 -21.80 18.95
CA ARG A 448 -3.13 -22.63 18.33
C ARG A 448 -1.74 -22.37 18.89
N ARG A 449 -1.44 -21.13 19.33
CA ARG A 449 -0.09 -20.76 19.76
C ARG A 449 0.03 -20.66 21.28
N ILE A 450 -0.96 -20.07 21.95
CA ILE A 450 -0.91 -19.88 23.40
C ILE A 450 -1.46 -21.13 24.13
N GLN A 451 -2.52 -21.74 23.59
CA GLN A 451 -3.09 -23.02 24.09
C GLN A 451 -3.45 -22.99 25.60
N GLY A 452 -3.85 -21.84 26.11
CA GLY A 452 -4.18 -21.70 27.53
C GLY A 452 -2.99 -21.74 28.51
N LYS A 453 -1.72 -21.69 28.01
CA LYS A 453 -0.51 -21.73 28.86
C LYS A 453 -0.15 -20.38 29.49
N ALA A 454 -0.83 -19.31 29.11
CA ALA A 454 -0.65 -17.98 29.65
C ALA A 454 -1.98 -17.24 29.73
N SER A 455 -2.08 -16.32 30.69
CA SER A 455 -3.22 -15.40 30.80
C SER A 455 -2.97 -14.16 29.95
N LEU A 456 -4.00 -13.65 29.29
CA LEU A 456 -3.93 -12.36 28.61
C LEU A 456 -3.93 -11.24 29.67
N CYS A 457 -2.88 -10.42 29.72
CA CYS A 457 -2.75 -9.32 30.68
C CYS A 457 -2.79 -7.94 30.02
N TYR A 458 -2.53 -7.87 28.71
CA TYR A 458 -2.59 -6.65 27.93
C TYR A 458 -3.04 -6.98 26.50
N PHE A 459 -3.93 -6.18 25.95
CA PHE A 459 -4.29 -6.28 24.56
C PHE A 459 -4.68 -4.92 24.01
N ASN A 460 -3.94 -4.46 23.04
CA ASN A 460 -4.26 -3.25 22.32
C ASN A 460 -4.19 -3.54 20.82
N TYR A 461 -5.29 -3.29 20.13
CA TYR A 461 -5.46 -3.56 18.73
C TYR A 461 -6.16 -2.38 18.06
N GLN A 462 -5.65 -2.00 16.91
CA GLN A 462 -6.28 -0.99 16.08
C GLN A 462 -6.44 -1.51 14.66
N GLN A 463 -7.69 -1.58 14.21
CA GLN A 463 -7.98 -1.90 12.82
C GLN A 463 -7.55 -0.73 11.92
N SER A 464 -6.70 -1.05 10.93
CA SER A 464 -6.14 -0.05 10.02
C SER A 464 -6.79 -0.04 8.63
N GLY A 465 -7.76 -0.93 8.36
CA GLY A 465 -8.30 -1.14 7.02
C GLY A 465 -7.31 -1.81 6.06
N GLU A 466 -6.13 -2.19 6.55
CA GLU A 466 -5.16 -2.99 5.81
C GLU A 466 -5.53 -4.48 5.88
N ARG A 467 -4.90 -5.30 5.04
CA ARG A 467 -5.04 -6.78 5.14
C ARG A 467 -4.35 -7.37 6.35
N ILE A 468 -3.54 -6.57 7.04
CA ILE A 468 -2.75 -6.95 8.20
C ILE A 468 -3.17 -6.10 9.37
N GLY A 469 -3.70 -6.75 10.41
CA GLY A 469 -3.97 -6.16 11.70
C GLY A 469 -2.72 -6.15 12.57
N ARG A 470 -2.54 -5.09 13.35
CA ARG A 470 -1.40 -4.94 14.28
C ARG A 470 -1.92 -4.89 15.70
N ALA A 471 -1.34 -5.69 16.58
CA ALA A 471 -1.69 -5.70 18.00
C ALA A 471 -0.45 -5.70 18.88
N LEU A 472 -0.59 -5.10 20.05
CA LEU A 472 0.28 -5.34 21.19
C LEU A 472 -0.43 -6.29 22.15
N ILE A 473 0.20 -7.42 22.45
CA ILE A 473 -0.33 -8.47 23.33
C ILE A 473 0.61 -8.63 24.52
N GLY A 474 0.06 -8.57 25.72
CA GLY A 474 0.75 -8.97 26.95
C GLY A 474 0.22 -10.31 27.44
N LEU A 475 1.12 -11.22 27.70
CA LEU A 475 0.85 -12.56 28.24
C LEU A 475 1.53 -12.71 29.59
N ASP A 476 0.82 -13.15 30.61
CA ASP A 476 1.37 -13.44 31.93
C ASP A 476 1.41 -14.95 32.18
N PHE A 477 2.55 -15.43 32.64
CA PHE A 477 2.84 -16.86 32.76
C PHE A 477 2.97 -17.27 34.23
N PRO A 478 2.66 -18.54 34.59
CA PRO A 478 2.83 -19.05 35.94
C PRO A 478 4.30 -19.17 36.36
N SER A 479 5.23 -19.29 35.39
CA SER A 479 6.66 -19.39 35.68
C SER A 479 7.53 -18.86 34.53
N PRO A 480 8.79 -18.41 34.80
CA PRO A 480 9.74 -18.02 33.76
C PRO A 480 10.04 -19.15 32.79
N LYS A 481 10.08 -20.38 33.27
CA LYS A 481 10.37 -21.57 32.45
C LYS A 481 9.29 -21.79 31.38
N GLU A 482 8.03 -21.66 31.75
CA GLU A 482 6.89 -21.81 30.83
C GLU A 482 6.87 -20.65 29.81
N ARG A 483 7.12 -19.41 30.27
CA ARG A 483 7.26 -18.26 29.39
C ARG A 483 8.34 -18.49 28.33
N ASP A 484 9.56 -18.79 28.76
CA ASP A 484 10.70 -18.93 27.87
C ASP A 484 10.55 -20.15 26.94
N SER A 485 9.90 -21.23 27.41
CA SER A 485 9.58 -22.40 26.60
C SER A 485 8.57 -22.09 25.51
N LEU A 486 7.49 -21.37 25.84
CA LEU A 486 6.46 -21.02 24.87
C LEU A 486 6.98 -20.01 23.83
N LEU A 487 7.68 -18.97 24.25
CA LEU A 487 8.21 -17.95 23.36
C LEU A 487 9.18 -18.53 22.33
N LYS A 488 9.99 -19.51 22.70
CA LYS A 488 10.87 -20.24 21.76
C LYS A 488 10.12 -21.11 20.73
N GLN A 489 8.89 -21.50 21.04
CA GLN A 489 8.05 -22.32 20.15
C GLN A 489 7.22 -21.48 19.16
N ILE A 490 7.09 -20.19 19.38
CA ILE A 490 6.38 -19.28 18.50
C ILE A 490 7.40 -18.72 17.48
N PRO A 491 7.36 -19.17 16.22
CA PRO A 491 8.26 -18.59 15.21
C PRO A 491 7.87 -17.14 14.90
N ASN A 492 8.83 -16.33 14.48
CA ASN A 492 8.57 -14.93 14.13
C ASN A 492 7.57 -14.77 12.98
N HIS A 493 7.47 -15.79 12.12
CA HIS A 493 6.50 -15.87 11.04
C HIS A 493 5.78 -17.21 11.11
N GLY A 494 4.48 -17.25 10.86
CA GLY A 494 3.71 -18.48 10.97
C GLY A 494 2.35 -18.43 10.29
N GLU A 495 1.72 -19.60 10.26
CA GLU A 495 0.36 -19.73 9.75
C GLU A 495 -0.61 -18.86 10.58
N GLY A 496 -1.38 -18.00 9.92
CA GLY A 496 -2.35 -17.10 10.54
C GLY A 496 -1.79 -15.76 11.01
N TYR A 497 -0.48 -15.54 11.01
CA TYR A 497 0.14 -14.25 11.31
C TYR A 497 1.41 -14.03 10.49
N ARG A 498 1.68 -12.76 10.16
CA ARG A 498 2.85 -12.36 9.39
C ARG A 498 4.10 -12.18 10.27
N LEU A 499 3.91 -11.63 11.47
CA LEU A 499 5.00 -11.33 12.39
C LEU A 499 4.52 -11.55 13.83
N CYS A 500 5.35 -12.19 14.63
CA CYS A 500 5.23 -12.21 16.09
C CYS A 500 6.61 -11.92 16.67
N GLU A 501 6.74 -10.80 17.34
CA GLU A 501 8.01 -10.30 17.88
C GLU A 501 7.89 -10.03 19.36
N VAL A 502 8.83 -10.53 20.16
CA VAL A 502 8.92 -10.21 21.60
C VAL A 502 9.49 -8.82 21.74
N LEU A 503 8.79 -7.95 22.47
CA LEU A 503 9.23 -6.59 22.70
C LEU A 503 10.45 -6.55 23.62
N ASP A 504 11.32 -5.59 23.38
CA ASP A 504 12.51 -5.35 24.18
C ASP A 504 12.18 -4.87 25.61
N GLU A 505 13.17 -4.89 26.45
CA GLU A 505 13.04 -4.53 27.86
C GLU A 505 12.66 -3.06 28.05
N ALA A 506 13.15 -2.16 27.19
CA ALA A 506 12.84 -0.73 27.26
C ALA A 506 11.36 -0.48 26.96
N THR A 507 10.83 -1.10 25.91
CA THR A 507 9.42 -1.04 25.55
C THR A 507 8.53 -1.68 26.63
N ARG A 508 8.95 -2.81 27.19
CA ARG A 508 8.27 -3.46 28.32
C ARG A 508 8.17 -2.53 29.53
N LYS A 509 9.26 -1.88 29.91
CA LYS A 509 9.29 -0.92 31.03
C LYS A 509 8.34 0.25 30.80
N ARG A 510 8.25 0.77 29.58
CA ARG A 510 7.27 1.83 29.23
C ARG A 510 5.83 1.36 29.41
N LEU A 511 5.49 0.17 28.91
CA LEU A 511 4.13 -0.40 29.00
C LEU A 511 3.74 -0.70 30.45
N THR A 512 4.67 -1.13 31.28
CA THR A 512 4.42 -1.47 32.69
C THR A 512 4.58 -0.28 33.64
N GLY A 513 5.07 0.87 33.19
CA GLY A 513 5.40 2.01 34.04
C GLY A 513 6.54 1.73 35.04
N SER A 514 7.29 0.64 34.83
CA SER A 514 8.39 0.21 35.71
C SER A 514 9.68 0.89 35.29
N TYR A 515 9.81 2.18 35.59
CA TYR A 515 11.12 2.83 35.51
C TYR A 515 11.85 2.56 36.83
N ASP A 516 13.00 1.89 36.77
CA ASP A 516 13.84 1.68 37.96
C ASP A 516 14.23 3.05 38.50
N HIS A 517 13.85 3.32 39.76
CA HIS A 517 14.42 4.39 40.55
C HIS A 517 15.88 3.98 40.85
N GLN A 518 16.82 4.40 40.04
CA GLN A 518 18.23 4.51 40.40
C GLN A 518 18.54 5.92 40.85
#